data_72fa89905a63601f1f426365a278a2bd
#
_entry.id   72fa89905a63601f1f426365a278a2bd
#
_cell.length_a   1.000
_cell.length_b   1.000
_cell.length_c   1.000
_cell.angle_alpha   90.00
_cell.angle_beta   90.00
_cell.angle_gamma   90.00
#
_symmetry.space_group_name_H-M   'P 1'
#
loop_
_entity.id
_entity.type
_entity.pdbx_description
1 polymer ?
#
loop_
_entity_poly.entity_id
_entity_poly.type
_entity_poly.pdbx_seq_one_letter_code
_entity_poly.pdbx_strand_id
1 'polypeptide(L)'
;DTYLGSKLRKSYDSIASNVRYKKEISKNENNFKNIVTGSGLNDSTLFLNTDIVKSSLILSQMRSYDVYPKVIFSTQLNYDPLLMTLTQDKDREKLIVANSIDVVDKELRDDIAISGGNIVYEWVDYSTLVGINYLYYGKNSNLVPTKIENNQAMYNPKLFRSTEFGFSEIK
;
A
#
# COMPACT_ATOMS: atom_id res chain seq x y z
N ASP A 1 -15.75 5.13 -47.82
CA ASP A 1 -14.66 6.08 -47.43
C ASP A 1 -14.68 6.51 -45.96
N THR A 2 -15.83 6.68 -45.33
CA THR A 2 -15.93 7.13 -43.95
C THR A 2 -15.49 6.07 -42.92
N TYR A 3 -15.73 4.79 -43.19
CA TYR A 3 -15.38 3.70 -42.26
C TYR A 3 -13.87 3.44 -42.16
N LEU A 4 -13.17 3.46 -43.28
CA LEU A 4 -11.73 3.29 -43.35
C LEU A 4 -10.99 4.46 -42.67
N GLY A 5 -11.47 5.68 -42.95
CA GLY A 5 -10.97 6.92 -42.36
C GLY A 5 -11.11 6.96 -40.83
N SER A 6 -12.25 6.49 -40.31
CA SER A 6 -12.51 6.46 -38.88
C SER A 6 -11.62 5.41 -38.15
N LYS A 7 -11.35 4.27 -38.84
CA LYS A 7 -10.50 3.20 -38.30
C LYS A 7 -9.01 3.60 -38.29
N LEU A 8 -8.55 4.29 -39.33
CA LEU A 8 -7.21 4.84 -39.41
C LEU A 8 -6.97 5.93 -38.38
N ARG A 9 -7.95 6.80 -38.14
CA ARG A 9 -7.89 7.86 -37.13
C ARG A 9 -7.81 7.29 -35.71
N LYS A 10 -8.63 6.27 -35.38
CA LYS A 10 -8.57 5.57 -34.09
C LYS A 10 -7.21 4.89 -33.86
N SER A 11 -6.65 4.29 -34.92
CA SER A 11 -5.31 3.65 -34.83
C SER A 11 -4.22 4.70 -34.62
N TYR A 12 -4.29 5.84 -35.32
CA TYR A 12 -3.35 6.95 -35.15
C TYR A 12 -3.42 7.56 -33.74
N ASP A 13 -4.63 7.82 -33.23
CA ASP A 13 -4.84 8.37 -31.90
C ASP A 13 -4.34 7.42 -30.80
N SER A 14 -4.50 6.12 -30.98
CA SER A 14 -3.95 5.09 -30.09
C SER A 14 -2.42 5.09 -30.09
N ILE A 15 -1.79 5.17 -31.26
CA ILE A 15 -0.32 5.24 -31.38
C ILE A 15 0.21 6.54 -30.78
N ALA A 16 -0.43 7.67 -31.08
CA ALA A 16 -0.04 8.98 -30.56
C ALA A 16 -0.16 9.05 -29.02
N SER A 17 -1.23 8.46 -28.44
CA SER A 17 -1.39 8.38 -26.99
C SER A 17 -0.29 7.51 -26.34
N ASN A 18 0.04 6.36 -26.93
CA ASN A 18 1.11 5.50 -26.44
C ASN A 18 2.50 6.15 -26.50
N VAL A 19 2.78 6.93 -27.55
CA VAL A 19 4.05 7.68 -27.67
C VAL A 19 4.12 8.79 -26.62
N ARG A 20 3.03 9.53 -26.39
CA ARG A 20 2.95 10.56 -25.32
C ARG A 20 3.13 9.93 -23.96
N TYR A 21 2.46 8.82 -23.68
CA TYR A 21 2.56 8.10 -22.43
C TYR A 21 3.99 7.62 -22.15
N LYS A 22 4.67 7.00 -23.13
CA LYS A 22 6.09 6.60 -23.01
C LYS A 22 7.02 7.78 -22.73
N LYS A 23 6.79 8.92 -23.40
CA LYS A 23 7.59 10.14 -23.19
C LYS A 23 7.37 10.73 -21.80
N GLU A 24 6.15 10.68 -21.28
CA GLU A 24 5.80 11.14 -19.95
C GLU A 24 6.40 10.24 -18.87
N ILE A 25 6.34 8.91 -19.03
CA ILE A 25 7.00 7.95 -18.15
C ILE A 25 8.51 8.22 -18.11
N SER A 26 9.17 8.31 -19.25
CA SER A 26 10.62 8.56 -19.29
C SER A 26 11.02 9.88 -18.63
N LYS A 27 10.20 10.93 -18.77
CA LYS A 27 10.41 12.20 -18.08
C LYS A 27 10.26 12.03 -16.56
N ASN A 28 9.26 11.29 -16.12
CA ASN A 28 9.00 11.04 -14.70
C ASN A 28 10.08 10.16 -14.07
N GLU A 29 10.58 9.15 -14.78
CA GLU A 29 11.73 8.35 -14.34
C GLU A 29 12.99 9.19 -14.16
N ASN A 30 13.31 10.05 -15.12
CA ASN A 30 14.47 10.93 -15.02
C ASN A 30 14.31 11.96 -13.88
N ASN A 31 13.12 12.51 -13.68
CA ASN A 31 12.84 13.39 -12.56
C ASN A 31 12.99 12.65 -11.22
N PHE A 32 12.44 11.45 -11.12
CA PHE A 32 12.55 10.62 -9.93
C PHE A 32 14.02 10.29 -9.63
N LYS A 33 14.77 9.84 -10.65
CA LYS A 33 16.21 9.58 -10.55
C LYS A 33 16.96 10.79 -10.00
N ASN A 34 16.75 11.97 -10.57
CA ASN A 34 17.43 13.21 -10.15
C ASN A 34 17.09 13.59 -8.71
N ILE A 35 15.83 13.43 -8.30
CA ILE A 35 15.39 13.68 -6.91
C ILE A 35 16.09 12.69 -5.98
N VAL A 36 16.02 11.41 -6.28
CA VAL A 36 16.53 10.34 -5.42
C VAL A 36 18.05 10.40 -5.28
N THR A 37 18.79 10.59 -6.37
CA THR A 37 20.25 10.65 -6.35
C THR A 37 20.80 11.97 -5.83
N GLY A 38 20.06 13.08 -5.99
CA GLY A 38 20.49 14.42 -5.55
C GLY A 38 20.07 14.80 -4.13
N SER A 39 19.17 14.04 -3.50
CA SER A 39 18.55 14.43 -2.22
C SER A 39 19.31 14.02 -0.95
N GLY A 40 20.41 13.29 -1.07
CA GLY A 40 21.14 12.76 0.10
C GLY A 40 20.33 11.75 0.91
N LEU A 41 19.45 10.97 0.25
CA LEU A 41 18.60 9.95 0.89
C LEU A 41 19.41 8.78 1.47
N ASN A 42 20.64 8.59 1.05
CA ASN A 42 21.55 7.65 1.71
C ASN A 42 21.72 8.04 3.18
N ASP A 43 21.61 7.04 4.05
CA ASP A 43 21.68 7.22 5.50
C ASP A 43 20.56 8.07 6.13
N SER A 44 19.54 8.45 5.36
CA SER A 44 18.39 9.20 5.86
C SER A 44 17.27 8.26 6.37
N THR A 45 16.27 8.87 7.00
CA THR A 45 14.98 8.22 7.29
C THR A 45 13.97 8.64 6.24
N LEU A 46 13.31 7.67 5.61
CA LEU A 46 12.27 7.90 4.61
C LEU A 46 10.90 7.53 5.17
N PHE A 47 9.88 8.32 4.86
CA PHE A 47 8.48 8.00 5.16
C PHE A 47 7.69 7.87 3.85
N LEU A 48 7.16 6.66 3.60
CA LEU A 48 6.33 6.35 2.43
C LEU A 48 4.85 6.37 2.84
N ASN A 49 4.14 7.39 2.38
CA ASN A 49 2.69 7.51 2.56
C ASN A 49 1.99 7.46 1.20
N THR A 50 2.05 6.32 0.54
CA THR A 50 1.43 6.09 -0.77
C THR A 50 0.93 4.65 -0.87
N ASP A 51 0.13 4.36 -1.90
CA ASP A 51 -0.40 3.02 -2.14
C ASP A 51 0.72 1.99 -2.39
N ILE A 52 0.36 0.72 -2.26
CA ILE A 52 1.30 -0.40 -2.32
C ILE A 52 2.04 -0.50 -3.66
N VAL A 53 1.37 -0.15 -4.78
CA VAL A 53 1.98 -0.22 -6.12
C VAL A 53 3.04 0.87 -6.28
N LYS A 54 2.73 2.11 -5.89
CA LYS A 54 3.71 3.20 -5.94
C LYS A 54 4.85 2.98 -4.94
N SER A 55 4.54 2.50 -3.74
CA SER A 55 5.57 2.15 -2.74
C SER A 55 6.53 1.10 -3.28
N SER A 56 6.03 0.04 -3.90
CA SER A 56 6.86 -1.02 -4.49
C SER A 56 7.78 -0.49 -5.60
N LEU A 57 7.25 0.38 -6.47
CA LEU A 57 8.04 1.02 -7.52
C LEU A 57 9.14 1.92 -6.95
N ILE A 58 8.82 2.72 -5.92
CA ILE A 58 9.79 3.59 -5.24
C ILE A 58 10.91 2.75 -4.62
N LEU A 59 10.56 1.70 -3.87
CA LEU A 59 11.53 0.82 -3.21
C LEU A 59 12.48 0.17 -4.24
N SER A 60 11.93 -0.40 -5.30
CA SER A 60 12.72 -1.05 -6.36
C SER A 60 13.59 -0.06 -7.13
N GLN A 61 13.08 1.13 -7.44
CA GLN A 61 13.85 2.16 -8.13
C GLN A 61 14.97 2.74 -7.26
N MET A 62 14.71 3.00 -5.97
CA MET A 62 15.76 3.43 -5.04
C MET A 62 16.90 2.42 -5.03
N ARG A 63 16.57 1.13 -4.96
CA ARG A 63 17.58 0.06 -5.00
C ARG A 63 18.37 0.05 -6.31
N SER A 64 17.69 0.22 -7.45
CA SER A 64 18.33 0.26 -8.77
C SER A 64 19.26 1.48 -8.97
N TYR A 65 19.09 2.54 -8.18
CA TYR A 65 19.93 3.74 -8.19
C TYR A 65 20.95 3.77 -7.04
N ASP A 66 21.16 2.66 -6.36
CA ASP A 66 22.09 2.54 -5.24
C ASP A 66 21.79 3.51 -4.08
N VAL A 67 20.52 3.75 -3.80
CA VAL A 67 20.05 4.59 -2.70
C VAL A 67 19.57 3.72 -1.54
N TYR A 68 20.22 3.88 -0.39
CA TYR A 68 20.03 3.04 0.79
C TYR A 68 19.69 3.90 2.03
N PRO A 69 18.42 4.22 2.28
CA PRO A 69 18.02 4.85 3.53
C PRO A 69 18.36 3.96 4.74
N LYS A 70 18.60 4.58 5.90
CA LYS A 70 18.80 3.83 7.16
C LYS A 70 17.57 3.04 7.55
N VAL A 71 16.40 3.66 7.38
CA VAL A 71 15.10 3.08 7.68
C VAL A 71 14.04 3.71 6.78
N ILE A 72 13.05 2.91 6.41
CA ILE A 72 11.91 3.33 5.63
C ILE A 72 10.66 3.01 6.46
N PHE A 73 9.93 4.05 6.84
CA PHE A 73 8.64 3.89 7.51
C PHE A 73 7.50 4.00 6.52
N SER A 74 6.45 3.22 6.76
CA SER A 74 5.21 3.30 6.00
C SER A 74 4.00 3.09 6.90
N THR A 75 2.83 3.42 6.36
CA THR A 75 1.54 3.20 6.99
C THR A 75 0.96 1.85 6.63
N GLN A 76 -0.15 1.49 7.25
CA GLN A 76 -0.92 0.28 6.98
C GLN A 76 -1.38 0.11 5.51
N LEU A 77 -1.32 1.16 4.67
CA LEU A 77 -1.53 1.07 3.22
C LEU A 77 -0.56 0.10 2.53
N ASN A 78 0.57 -0.19 3.19
CA ASN A 78 1.58 -1.12 2.71
C ASN A 78 1.66 -2.41 3.54
N TYR A 79 0.72 -2.61 4.47
CA TYR A 79 0.60 -3.85 5.24
C TYR A 79 -0.26 -4.87 4.49
N ASP A 80 0.28 -5.39 3.39
CA ASP A 80 -0.40 -6.38 2.54
C ASP A 80 0.63 -7.35 1.94
N PRO A 81 0.36 -8.68 1.94
CA PRO A 81 1.21 -9.69 1.30
C PRO A 81 1.52 -9.42 -0.18
N LEU A 82 0.69 -8.64 -0.87
CA LEU A 82 0.94 -8.22 -2.25
C LEU A 82 2.29 -7.51 -2.39
N LEU A 83 2.76 -6.81 -1.34
CA LEU A 83 4.09 -6.18 -1.34
C LEU A 83 5.21 -7.19 -1.59
N MET A 84 5.08 -8.42 -1.07
CA MET A 84 6.06 -9.49 -1.26
C MET A 84 6.12 -9.95 -2.72
N THR A 85 5.00 -9.87 -3.42
CA THR A 85 4.91 -10.23 -4.85
C THR A 85 5.45 -9.11 -5.74
N LEU A 86 5.27 -7.85 -5.35
CA LEU A 86 5.64 -6.67 -6.14
C LEU A 86 7.11 -6.24 -5.97
N THR A 87 7.79 -6.71 -4.91
CA THR A 87 9.15 -6.28 -4.58
C THR A 87 10.06 -7.48 -4.30
N GLN A 88 11.37 -7.30 -4.52
CA GLN A 88 12.36 -8.24 -4.01
C GLN A 88 12.59 -8.01 -2.52
N ASP A 89 13.03 -9.04 -1.80
CA ASP A 89 13.34 -8.95 -0.36
C ASP A 89 14.33 -7.82 -0.04
N LYS A 90 15.36 -7.67 -0.87
CA LYS A 90 16.35 -6.61 -0.75
C LYS A 90 15.79 -5.19 -0.91
N ASP A 91 14.72 -5.01 -1.67
CA ASP A 91 14.12 -3.68 -1.89
C ASP A 91 13.43 -3.17 -0.62
N ARG A 92 12.88 -4.10 0.20
CA ARG A 92 12.12 -3.81 1.41
C ARG A 92 12.84 -4.12 2.73
N GLU A 93 14.12 -4.48 2.67
CA GLU A 93 14.93 -4.88 3.85
C GLU A 93 14.85 -3.90 5.02
N LYS A 94 14.76 -2.61 4.72
CA LYS A 94 14.70 -1.53 5.72
C LYS A 94 13.28 -1.02 6.02
N LEU A 95 12.26 -1.68 5.46
CA LEU A 95 10.87 -1.23 5.59
C LEU A 95 10.26 -1.65 6.91
N ILE A 96 9.69 -0.67 7.60
CA ILE A 96 8.88 -0.82 8.80
C ILE A 96 7.49 -0.24 8.51
N VAL A 97 6.46 -1.04 8.72
CA VAL A 97 5.07 -0.66 8.47
C VAL A 97 4.33 -0.54 9.79
N ALA A 98 3.64 0.57 9.99
CA ALA A 98 2.71 0.73 11.10
C ALA A 98 1.34 0.17 10.71
N ASN A 99 0.78 -0.71 11.53
CA ASN A 99 -0.56 -1.27 11.33
C ASN A 99 -1.35 -1.25 12.63
N SER A 100 -2.62 -0.88 12.55
CA SER A 100 -3.57 -0.82 13.67
C SER A 100 -4.73 -1.80 13.53
N ILE A 101 -4.70 -2.68 12.53
CA ILE A 101 -5.67 -3.74 12.36
C ILE A 101 -5.36 -4.84 13.36
N ASP A 102 -6.27 -5.08 14.29
CA ASP A 102 -6.16 -6.19 15.25
C ASP A 102 -6.62 -7.50 14.62
N VAL A 103 -6.11 -8.60 15.17
CA VAL A 103 -6.48 -9.94 14.74
C VAL A 103 -7.90 -10.24 15.24
N VAL A 104 -8.82 -10.47 14.31
CA VAL A 104 -10.18 -10.94 14.59
C VAL A 104 -10.28 -12.46 14.42
N ASP A 105 -11.35 -13.04 14.96
CA ASP A 105 -11.62 -14.46 14.85
C ASP A 105 -11.67 -14.94 13.39
N LYS A 106 -11.27 -16.19 13.17
CA LYS A 106 -11.18 -16.77 11.81
C LYS A 106 -12.54 -16.85 11.14
N GLU A 107 -13.57 -17.25 11.88
CA GLU A 107 -14.95 -17.42 11.34
C GLU A 107 -15.47 -16.07 10.84
N LEU A 108 -15.31 -15.01 11.63
CA LEU A 108 -15.70 -13.65 11.22
C LEU A 108 -14.94 -13.17 9.99
N ARG A 109 -13.64 -13.48 9.89
CA ARG A 109 -12.83 -13.13 8.71
C ARG A 109 -13.33 -13.83 7.46
N ASP A 110 -13.62 -15.13 7.57
CA ASP A 110 -14.09 -15.95 6.46
C ASP A 110 -15.48 -15.48 5.98
N ASP A 111 -16.40 -15.16 6.89
CA ASP A 111 -17.73 -14.64 6.58
C ASP A 111 -17.68 -13.29 5.85
N ILE A 112 -16.82 -12.38 6.31
CA ILE A 112 -16.63 -11.09 5.66
C ILE A 112 -15.96 -11.25 4.29
N ALA A 113 -14.99 -12.16 4.16
CA ALA A 113 -14.33 -12.44 2.89
C ALA A 113 -15.28 -13.01 1.84
N ILE A 114 -16.23 -13.87 2.22
CA ILE A 114 -17.29 -14.37 1.34
C ILE A 114 -18.16 -13.21 0.82
N SER A 115 -18.34 -12.16 1.63
CA SER A 115 -19.08 -10.96 1.25
C SER A 115 -18.24 -9.94 0.46
N GLY A 116 -16.98 -10.26 0.16
CA GLY A 116 -16.06 -9.43 -0.61
C GLY A 116 -15.26 -8.41 0.21
N GLY A 117 -15.37 -8.42 1.54
CA GLY A 117 -14.58 -7.56 2.43
C GLY A 117 -13.22 -8.16 2.81
N ASN A 118 -12.26 -7.30 3.17
CA ASN A 118 -10.92 -7.71 3.61
C ASN A 118 -10.51 -6.98 4.89
N ILE A 119 -10.94 -7.49 6.03
CA ILE A 119 -10.65 -6.91 7.35
C ILE A 119 -9.26 -7.25 7.90
N VAL A 120 -8.45 -7.96 7.16
CA VAL A 120 -7.10 -8.34 7.57
C VAL A 120 -6.07 -7.33 7.09
N TYR A 121 -6.26 -6.79 5.89
CA TYR A 121 -5.31 -5.89 5.24
C TYR A 121 -5.91 -4.55 4.86
N GLU A 122 -7.24 -4.47 4.68
CA GLU A 122 -7.94 -3.26 4.28
C GLU A 122 -8.44 -2.49 5.49
N TRP A 123 -7.82 -1.33 5.71
CA TRP A 123 -8.15 -0.46 6.85
C TRP A 123 -9.60 0.02 6.83
N VAL A 124 -10.12 0.36 5.66
CA VAL A 124 -11.51 0.87 5.54
C VAL A 124 -12.49 -0.20 5.97
N ASP A 125 -12.29 -1.44 5.55
CA ASP A 125 -13.16 -2.56 5.90
C ASP A 125 -13.10 -2.84 7.40
N TYR A 126 -11.89 -2.88 7.98
CA TYR A 126 -11.72 -3.09 9.41
C TYR A 126 -12.36 -1.97 10.25
N SER A 127 -12.09 -0.71 9.91
CA SER A 127 -12.65 0.43 10.64
C SER A 127 -14.17 0.52 10.53
N THR A 128 -14.72 0.15 9.37
CA THR A 128 -16.16 0.04 9.16
C THR A 128 -16.76 -1.07 10.03
N LEU A 129 -16.11 -2.24 10.09
CA LEU A 129 -16.54 -3.33 10.97
C LEU A 129 -16.56 -2.88 12.44
N VAL A 130 -15.53 -2.19 12.92
CA VAL A 130 -15.47 -1.64 14.30
C VAL A 130 -16.67 -0.74 14.57
N GLY A 131 -16.95 0.20 13.67
CA GLY A 131 -18.05 1.14 13.80
C GLY A 131 -19.43 0.48 13.76
N ILE A 132 -19.68 -0.37 12.76
CA ILE A 132 -20.96 -1.09 12.61
C ILE A 132 -21.21 -2.03 13.79
N ASN A 133 -20.20 -2.76 14.23
CA ASN A 133 -20.32 -3.65 15.39
C ASN A 133 -20.74 -2.88 16.65
N TYR A 134 -20.14 -1.74 16.91
CA TYR A 134 -20.51 -0.90 18.05
C TYR A 134 -21.93 -0.34 17.94
N LEU A 135 -22.33 0.15 16.76
CA LEU A 135 -23.66 0.69 16.53
C LEU A 135 -24.76 -0.39 16.65
N TYR A 136 -24.49 -1.58 16.12
CA TYR A 136 -25.45 -2.69 16.15
C TYR A 136 -25.73 -3.19 17.58
N TYR A 137 -24.68 -3.35 18.40
CA TYR A 137 -24.83 -3.84 19.78
C TYR A 137 -25.09 -2.72 20.80
N GLY A 138 -24.96 -1.45 20.43
CA GLY A 138 -25.03 -0.31 21.35
C GLY A 138 -23.94 -0.29 22.43
N LYS A 139 -22.93 -1.15 22.31
CA LYS A 139 -21.79 -1.31 23.23
C LYS A 139 -20.64 -2.06 22.55
N ASN A 140 -19.47 -2.03 23.17
CA ASN A 140 -18.37 -2.88 22.76
C ASN A 140 -18.73 -4.37 22.89
N SER A 141 -18.54 -5.14 21.82
CA SER A 141 -18.72 -6.60 21.83
C SER A 141 -17.36 -7.31 21.85
N ASN A 142 -17.38 -8.63 22.00
CA ASN A 142 -16.16 -9.43 21.94
C ASN A 142 -15.80 -9.88 20.51
N LEU A 143 -16.61 -9.54 19.49
CA LEU A 143 -16.37 -9.91 18.12
C LEU A 143 -15.19 -9.15 17.51
N VAL A 144 -14.99 -7.90 17.92
CA VAL A 144 -13.92 -7.03 17.42
C VAL A 144 -13.05 -6.59 18.58
N PRO A 145 -11.72 -6.77 18.53
CA PRO A 145 -10.82 -6.40 19.63
C PRO A 145 -10.78 -4.89 19.89
N THR A 146 -10.80 -4.07 18.84
CA THR A 146 -10.79 -2.61 18.94
C THR A 146 -12.07 -2.11 19.60
N LYS A 147 -11.92 -1.40 20.70
CA LYS A 147 -13.04 -0.83 21.48
C LYS A 147 -13.31 0.61 21.08
N ILE A 148 -14.54 1.06 21.32
CA ILE A 148 -14.92 2.46 21.21
C ILE A 148 -15.16 3.01 22.61
N GLU A 149 -14.46 4.09 22.96
CA GLU A 149 -14.57 4.80 24.23
C GLU A 149 -14.72 6.29 23.93
N ASN A 150 -15.66 6.95 24.60
CA ASN A 150 -15.93 8.37 24.39
C ASN A 150 -16.12 8.76 22.90
N ASN A 151 -16.82 7.93 22.14
CA ASN A 151 -17.03 8.07 20.69
C ASN A 151 -15.74 8.00 19.83
N GLN A 152 -14.67 7.44 20.37
CA GLN A 152 -13.40 7.26 19.68
C GLN A 152 -13.02 5.78 19.66
N ALA A 153 -12.61 5.27 18.50
CA ALA A 153 -12.06 3.93 18.37
C ALA A 153 -10.62 3.91 18.95
N MET A 154 -10.37 2.99 19.87
CA MET A 154 -9.09 2.83 20.57
C MET A 154 -8.20 1.86 19.81
N TYR A 155 -7.64 2.32 18.69
CA TYR A 155 -6.70 1.53 17.91
C TYR A 155 -5.36 1.38 18.63
N ASN A 156 -4.75 0.21 18.49
CA ASN A 156 -3.43 -0.10 19.06
C ASN A 156 -2.41 -0.26 17.93
N PRO A 157 -1.73 0.83 17.48
CA PRO A 157 -0.78 0.74 16.40
C PRO A 157 0.46 -0.08 16.81
N LYS A 158 0.81 -1.04 15.98
CA LYS A 158 1.99 -1.89 16.11
C LYS A 158 2.91 -1.65 14.92
N LEU A 159 4.20 -1.90 15.11
CA LEU A 159 5.21 -1.82 14.07
C LEU A 159 5.58 -3.21 13.58
N PHE A 160 5.66 -3.34 12.27
CA PHE A 160 6.02 -4.60 11.62
C PHE A 160 7.22 -4.39 10.72
N ARG A 161 8.17 -5.32 10.78
CA ARG A 161 9.27 -5.40 9.82
C ARG A 161 8.87 -6.29 8.67
N SER A 162 9.20 -5.88 7.46
CA SER A 162 9.11 -6.74 6.29
C SER A 162 10.09 -7.91 6.41
N THR A 163 9.63 -9.10 6.05
CA THR A 163 10.42 -10.33 5.97
C THR A 163 10.32 -10.92 4.56
N GLU A 164 11.02 -12.01 4.30
CA GLU A 164 10.96 -12.68 2.99
C GLU A 164 9.53 -13.08 2.60
N PHE A 165 8.73 -13.56 3.55
CA PHE A 165 7.39 -14.13 3.29
C PHE A 165 6.23 -13.34 3.88
N GLY A 166 6.46 -12.14 4.44
CA GLY A 166 5.40 -11.36 5.05
C GLY A 166 5.91 -10.30 6.02
N PHE A 167 5.23 -10.17 7.14
CA PHE A 167 5.52 -9.18 8.16
C PHE A 167 5.70 -9.83 9.52
N SER A 168 6.65 -9.33 10.31
CA SER A 168 6.91 -9.74 11.68
C SER A 168 6.80 -8.54 12.61
N GLU A 169 6.03 -8.68 13.69
CA GLU A 169 5.87 -7.62 14.71
C GLU A 169 7.22 -7.33 15.40
N ILE A 170 7.53 -6.05 15.54
CA ILE A 170 8.69 -5.56 16.28
C ILE A 170 8.25 -5.41 17.74
N LYS A 171 8.84 -6.20 18.61
CA LYS A 171 8.61 -6.15 20.06
C LYS A 171 9.57 -5.20 20.74
#